data_d427e0dfa9baec35758c9c8ddac28f94
#
_entry.id   d427e0dfa9baec35758c9c8ddac28f94
#
_cell.length_a   1.000
_cell.length_b   1.000
_cell.length_c   1.000
_cell.angle_alpha   90.00
_cell.angle_beta   90.00
_cell.angle_gamma   90.00
#
_symmetry.space_group_name_H-M   'P 1'
#
loop_
_entity.id
_entity.type
_entity.pdbx_description
1 polymer ?
#
loop_
_entity_poly.entity_id
_entity_poly.type
_entity_poly.pdbx_seq_one_letter_code
_entity_poly.pdbx_strand_id
1 'polypeptide(L)'
;MIIVLSGKKRVGKDTIADEMKHQIFTHYAKMGVPNNQIVTALKTPLAMPIKRIVSDMIGVSINELDGHKDIPLLGFEKFKSNKTPRDFYKEVGDRLSEIFGKECFVKHIVREIQSWQQEIAEHFIIPDMRFDFEFNYLKQIPDTVFIRIKRYS
;
A
#
# COMPACT_ATOMS: atom_id res chain seq x y z
N MET A 1 -9.83 -0.58 -12.72
CA MET A 1 -9.98 0.74 -12.03
C MET A 1 -9.00 0.84 -10.87
N ILE A 2 -8.38 1.99 -10.69
CA ILE A 2 -7.50 2.29 -9.54
C ILE A 2 -8.23 3.27 -8.61
N ILE A 3 -8.36 2.92 -7.34
CA ILE A 3 -8.97 3.77 -6.32
C ILE A 3 -7.85 4.25 -5.39
N VAL A 4 -7.64 5.55 -5.31
CA VAL A 4 -6.59 6.16 -4.51
C VAL A 4 -7.18 6.88 -3.32
N LEU A 5 -6.77 6.45 -2.12
CA LEU A 5 -7.21 7.08 -0.87
C LEU A 5 -6.14 8.05 -0.36
N SER A 6 -6.57 9.25 -0.02
CA SER A 6 -5.74 10.26 0.61
C SER A 6 -6.36 10.80 1.90
N GLY A 7 -5.58 11.45 2.74
CA GLY A 7 -6.05 12.03 4.00
C GLY A 7 -4.96 12.05 5.06
N LYS A 8 -5.24 12.74 6.17
CA LYS A 8 -4.29 12.86 7.28
C LYS A 8 -3.91 11.48 7.86
N LYS A 9 -2.78 11.41 8.55
CA LYS A 9 -2.37 10.22 9.30
C LYS A 9 -3.46 9.83 10.31
N ARG A 10 -3.72 8.53 10.45
CA ARG A 10 -4.70 7.97 11.41
C ARG A 10 -6.18 8.32 11.15
N VAL A 11 -6.56 8.72 9.95
CA VAL A 11 -7.99 8.93 9.60
C VAL A 11 -8.75 7.65 9.24
N GLY A 12 -8.09 6.48 9.27
CA GLY A 12 -8.73 5.19 8.99
C GLY A 12 -8.70 4.77 7.52
N LYS A 13 -7.72 5.27 6.73
CA LYS A 13 -7.59 4.91 5.30
C LYS A 13 -7.49 3.41 5.06
N ASP A 14 -6.71 2.70 5.88
CA ASP A 14 -6.55 1.24 5.76
C ASP A 14 -7.87 0.51 6.03
N THR A 15 -8.60 0.91 7.08
CA THR A 15 -9.91 0.35 7.42
C THR A 15 -10.91 0.56 6.29
N ILE A 16 -10.93 1.77 5.71
CA ILE A 16 -11.80 2.08 4.58
C ILE A 16 -11.41 1.27 3.35
N ALA A 17 -10.12 1.10 3.08
CA ALA A 17 -9.63 0.27 1.97
C ALA A 17 -10.08 -1.19 2.11
N ASP A 18 -10.00 -1.74 3.32
CA ASP A 18 -10.45 -3.12 3.60
C ASP A 18 -11.97 -3.25 3.48
N GLU A 19 -12.74 -2.27 3.94
CA GLU A 19 -14.19 -2.23 3.75
C GLU A 19 -14.58 -2.11 2.27
N MET A 20 -13.93 -1.25 1.51
CA MET A 20 -14.17 -1.13 0.06
C MET A 20 -13.90 -2.44 -0.66
N LYS A 21 -12.82 -3.13 -0.31
CA LYS A 21 -12.50 -4.45 -0.86
C LYS A 21 -13.61 -5.46 -0.57
N HIS A 22 -14.13 -5.47 0.66
CA HIS A 22 -15.25 -6.32 1.06
C HIS A 22 -16.53 -5.98 0.30
N GLN A 23 -16.87 -4.71 0.15
CA GLN A 23 -18.06 -4.26 -0.58
C GLN A 23 -18.00 -4.61 -2.07
N ILE A 24 -16.85 -4.47 -2.70
CA ILE A 24 -16.65 -4.87 -4.10
C ILE A 24 -16.90 -6.39 -4.23
N PHE A 25 -16.31 -7.21 -3.38
CA PHE A 25 -16.54 -8.66 -3.38
C PHE A 25 -18.03 -9.00 -3.22
N THR A 26 -18.69 -8.39 -2.23
CA THR A 26 -20.11 -8.62 -1.95
C THR A 26 -21.00 -8.20 -3.13
N HIS A 27 -20.67 -7.13 -3.83
CA HIS A 27 -21.40 -6.67 -5.00
C HIS A 27 -21.36 -7.72 -6.12
N TYR A 28 -20.17 -8.25 -6.46
CA TYR A 28 -20.05 -9.29 -7.48
C TYR A 28 -20.76 -10.58 -7.08
N ALA A 29 -20.69 -10.99 -5.81
CA ALA A 29 -21.41 -12.14 -5.31
C ALA A 29 -22.93 -12.00 -5.45
N LYS A 30 -23.48 -10.82 -5.16
CA LYS A 30 -24.92 -10.52 -5.34
C LYS A 30 -25.35 -10.52 -6.81
N MET A 31 -24.44 -10.23 -7.71
CA MET A 31 -24.71 -10.31 -9.16
C MET A 31 -24.68 -11.75 -9.70
N GLY A 32 -24.46 -12.75 -8.84
CA GLY A 32 -24.45 -14.17 -9.21
C GLY A 32 -23.15 -14.61 -9.85
N VAL A 33 -22.07 -13.85 -9.72
CA VAL A 33 -20.74 -14.29 -10.17
C VAL A 33 -20.23 -15.40 -9.23
N PRO A 34 -19.85 -16.56 -9.74
CA PRO A 34 -19.31 -17.64 -8.91
C PRO A 34 -18.09 -17.19 -8.10
N ASN A 35 -17.98 -17.64 -6.85
CA ASN A 35 -16.90 -17.22 -5.94
C ASN A 35 -15.48 -17.46 -6.52
N ASN A 36 -15.30 -18.49 -7.32
CA ASN A 36 -14.03 -18.78 -7.99
C ASN A 36 -13.73 -17.86 -9.19
N GLN A 37 -14.68 -17.04 -9.60
CA GLN A 37 -14.56 -16.06 -10.69
C GLN A 37 -14.67 -14.61 -10.19
N ILE A 38 -14.88 -14.41 -8.89
CA ILE A 38 -14.94 -13.07 -8.32
C ILE A 38 -13.54 -12.47 -8.31
N VAL A 39 -13.36 -11.49 -9.17
CA VAL A 39 -12.15 -10.67 -9.19
C VAL A 39 -12.22 -9.69 -8.02
N THR A 40 -11.47 -9.99 -6.99
CA THR A 40 -11.41 -9.13 -5.80
C THR A 40 -10.55 -7.90 -6.07
N ALA A 41 -10.89 -6.80 -5.44
CA ALA A 41 -10.01 -5.65 -5.37
C ALA A 41 -8.77 -5.98 -4.54
N LEU A 42 -7.59 -5.59 -5.02
CA LEU A 42 -6.33 -5.74 -4.29
C LEU A 42 -5.94 -4.42 -3.62
N LYS A 43 -5.54 -4.50 -2.37
CA LYS A 43 -4.91 -3.38 -1.67
C LYS A 43 -3.42 -3.35 -2.04
N THR A 44 -2.99 -2.26 -2.67
CA THR A 44 -1.63 -2.08 -3.20
C THR A 44 -0.99 -0.80 -2.61
N PRO A 45 -0.49 -0.83 -1.37
CA PRO A 45 0.13 0.34 -0.76
C PRO A 45 1.40 0.78 -1.51
N LEU A 46 1.59 2.10 -1.65
CA LEU A 46 2.81 2.68 -2.23
C LEU A 46 4.06 2.34 -1.42
N ALA A 47 3.91 2.14 -0.12
CA ALA A 47 4.98 1.72 0.78
C ALA A 47 5.33 0.21 0.70
N MET A 48 4.58 -0.60 -0.05
CA MET A 48 4.80 -2.06 -0.09
C MET A 48 6.20 -2.46 -0.56
N PRO A 49 6.81 -1.85 -1.58
CA PRO A 49 8.18 -2.18 -1.98
C PRO A 49 9.20 -1.97 -0.86
N ILE A 50 9.07 -0.89 -0.10
CA ILE A 50 9.93 -0.61 1.06
C ILE A 50 9.76 -1.70 2.13
N LYS A 51 8.51 -2.06 2.44
CA LYS A 51 8.20 -3.09 3.44
C LYS A 51 8.77 -4.45 3.05
N ARG A 52 8.66 -4.83 1.78
CA ARG A 52 9.24 -6.08 1.25
C ARG A 52 10.76 -6.08 1.45
N ILE A 53 11.45 -5.02 1.04
CA ILE A 53 12.92 -4.91 1.19
C ILE A 53 13.32 -5.05 2.66
N VAL A 54 12.69 -4.32 3.56
CA VAL A 54 13.01 -4.38 5.00
C VAL A 54 12.71 -5.76 5.57
N SER A 55 11.55 -6.34 5.24
CA SER A 55 11.15 -7.69 5.66
C SER A 55 12.18 -8.74 5.23
N ASP A 56 12.58 -8.71 3.96
CA ASP A 56 13.54 -9.66 3.39
C ASP A 56 14.93 -9.52 4.02
N MET A 57 15.39 -8.28 4.22
CA MET A 57 16.72 -8.01 4.80
C MET A 57 16.80 -8.38 6.28
N ILE A 58 15.73 -8.23 7.03
CA ILE A 58 15.69 -8.54 8.47
C ILE A 58 15.26 -9.99 8.72
N GLY A 59 14.54 -10.62 7.79
CA GLY A 59 13.99 -11.97 7.95
C GLY A 59 12.75 -12.02 8.84
N VAL A 60 11.98 -10.91 8.91
CA VAL A 60 10.74 -10.77 9.71
C VAL A 60 9.58 -10.45 8.78
N SER A 61 8.44 -11.11 8.98
CA SER A 61 7.27 -10.90 8.12
C SER A 61 6.75 -9.47 8.18
N ILE A 62 6.17 -8.97 7.07
CA ILE A 62 5.57 -7.63 7.01
C ILE A 62 4.47 -7.47 8.08
N ASN A 63 3.66 -8.51 8.31
CA ASN A 63 2.60 -8.47 9.32
C ASN A 63 3.17 -8.26 10.73
N GLU A 64 4.25 -8.92 11.06
CA GLU A 64 4.92 -8.76 12.35
C GLU A 64 5.57 -7.38 12.48
N LEU A 65 6.27 -6.91 11.44
CA LEU A 65 6.83 -5.56 11.41
C LEU A 65 5.75 -4.48 11.54
N ASP A 66 4.62 -4.65 10.85
CA ASP A 66 3.49 -3.71 10.90
C ASP A 66 2.74 -3.76 12.24
N GLY A 67 2.71 -4.92 12.91
CA GLY A 67 2.14 -5.07 14.25
C GLY A 67 2.96 -4.35 15.34
N HIS A 68 4.25 -4.15 15.11
CA HIS A 68 5.20 -3.57 16.07
C HIS A 68 5.95 -2.33 15.53
N LYS A 69 5.28 -1.52 14.72
CA LYS A 69 5.91 -0.39 13.99
C LYS A 69 6.71 0.58 14.86
N ASP A 70 6.26 0.82 16.07
CA ASP A 70 6.82 1.82 16.99
C ASP A 70 7.59 1.17 18.14
N ILE A 71 7.85 -0.13 18.07
CA ILE A 71 8.60 -0.89 19.09
C ILE A 71 9.98 -1.23 18.50
N PRO A 72 11.08 -0.90 19.19
CA PRO A 72 12.41 -1.33 18.76
C PRO A 72 12.47 -2.86 18.61
N LEU A 73 13.13 -3.32 17.56
CA LEU A 73 13.32 -4.75 17.29
C LEU A 73 14.36 -5.33 18.27
N LEU A 74 13.98 -5.38 19.54
CA LEU A 74 14.78 -5.99 20.61
C LEU A 74 14.77 -7.51 20.39
N GLY A 75 15.94 -8.11 20.31
CA GLY A 75 16.11 -9.55 20.07
C GLY A 75 16.75 -9.87 18.74
N PHE A 76 16.85 -8.94 17.81
CA PHE A 76 17.73 -9.04 16.66
C PHE A 76 19.14 -8.64 17.06
N GLU A 77 19.81 -9.50 17.83
CA GLU A 77 21.19 -9.28 18.31
C GLU A 77 22.19 -8.91 17.20
N LYS A 78 21.89 -9.28 15.96
CA LYS A 78 22.68 -8.93 14.79
C LYS A 78 22.58 -7.46 14.38
N PHE A 79 21.50 -6.78 14.76
CA PHE A 79 21.26 -5.39 14.36
C PHE A 79 21.34 -4.43 15.53
N LYS A 80 22.27 -4.45 16.39
CA LYS A 80 22.58 -3.50 17.50
C LYS A 80 21.94 -2.08 17.38
N SER A 81 20.66 -2.03 17.02
CA SER A 81 19.95 -0.83 16.66
C SER A 81 18.69 -0.71 17.52
N ASN A 82 18.55 0.42 18.22
CA ASN A 82 17.30 0.79 18.88
C ASN A 82 16.23 1.29 17.90
N LYS A 83 16.41 1.01 16.58
CA LYS A 83 15.49 1.44 15.54
C LYS A 83 14.23 0.61 15.52
N THR A 84 13.12 1.29 15.29
CA THR A 84 11.82 0.67 15.06
C THR A 84 11.65 0.26 13.60
N PRO A 85 10.70 -0.65 13.27
CA PRO A 85 10.34 -0.91 11.87
C PRO A 85 10.01 0.37 11.09
N ARG A 86 9.36 1.34 11.71
CA ARG A 86 9.08 2.64 11.10
C ARG A 86 10.34 3.40 10.70
N ASP A 87 11.37 3.36 11.54
CA ASP A 87 12.66 4.00 11.26
C ASP A 87 13.35 3.35 10.06
N PHE A 88 13.32 2.01 9.96
CA PHE A 88 13.84 1.29 8.82
C PHE A 88 13.09 1.62 7.53
N TYR A 89 11.75 1.63 7.56
CA TYR A 89 10.95 2.01 6.39
C TYR A 89 11.29 3.42 5.91
N LYS A 90 11.46 4.36 6.84
CA LYS A 90 11.82 5.74 6.49
C LYS A 90 13.21 5.82 5.87
N GLU A 91 14.23 5.25 6.51
CA GLU A 91 15.61 5.31 6.00
C GLU A 91 15.76 4.61 4.64
N VAL A 92 15.19 3.42 4.47
CA VAL A 92 15.23 2.70 3.20
C VAL A 92 14.49 3.48 2.12
N GLY A 93 13.32 4.02 2.44
CA GLY A 93 12.53 4.83 1.52
C GLY A 93 13.28 6.09 1.07
N ASP A 94 13.89 6.81 2.00
CA ASP A 94 14.67 8.02 1.71
C ASP A 94 15.86 7.70 0.81
N ARG A 95 16.63 6.63 1.11
CA ARG A 95 17.80 6.23 0.32
C ARG A 95 17.44 5.75 -1.07
N LEU A 96 16.40 4.96 -1.22
CA LEU A 96 15.93 4.52 -2.55
C LEU A 96 15.42 5.72 -3.38
N SER A 97 14.74 6.68 -2.74
CA SER A 97 14.30 7.91 -3.42
C SER A 97 15.46 8.78 -3.87
N GLU A 98 16.55 8.85 -3.11
CA GLU A 98 17.79 9.55 -3.50
C GLU A 98 18.43 8.90 -4.74
N ILE A 99 18.44 7.56 -4.81
CA ILE A 99 19.10 6.81 -5.90
C ILE A 99 18.23 6.79 -7.16
N PHE A 100 16.93 6.51 -7.04
CA PHE A 100 16.02 6.22 -8.15
C PHE A 100 15.01 7.34 -8.45
N GLY A 101 15.04 8.42 -7.69
CA GLY A 101 14.08 9.52 -7.77
C GLY A 101 12.85 9.31 -6.87
N LYS A 102 12.24 10.41 -6.44
CA LYS A 102 11.10 10.41 -5.51
C LYS A 102 9.85 9.66 -6.00
N GLU A 103 9.70 9.51 -7.32
CA GLU A 103 8.56 8.80 -7.93
C GLU A 103 8.78 7.29 -8.06
N CYS A 104 9.92 6.75 -7.62
CA CYS A 104 10.26 5.34 -7.87
C CYS A 104 9.23 4.36 -7.34
N PHE A 105 8.63 4.63 -6.18
CA PHE A 105 7.64 3.74 -5.57
C PHE A 105 6.30 3.77 -6.28
N VAL A 106 5.77 4.96 -6.60
CA VAL A 106 4.51 5.07 -7.33
C VAL A 106 4.63 4.47 -8.73
N LYS A 107 5.76 4.68 -9.41
CA LYS A 107 6.04 4.06 -10.71
C LYS A 107 6.12 2.53 -10.61
N HIS A 108 6.74 2.02 -9.56
CA HIS A 108 6.83 0.58 -9.32
C HIS A 108 5.44 -0.05 -9.11
N ILE A 109 4.63 0.52 -8.23
CA ILE A 109 3.27 0.02 -7.95
C ILE A 109 2.37 0.10 -9.18
N VAL A 110 2.44 1.18 -9.96
CA VAL A 110 1.65 1.27 -11.20
C VAL A 110 2.05 0.17 -12.19
N ARG A 111 3.33 -0.13 -12.34
CA ARG A 111 3.78 -1.26 -13.19
C ARG A 111 3.27 -2.60 -12.69
N GLU A 112 3.31 -2.86 -11.38
CA GLU A 112 2.73 -4.07 -10.80
C GLU A 112 1.22 -4.15 -11.10
N ILE A 113 0.46 -3.07 -10.84
CA ILE A 113 -0.97 -3.01 -11.14
C ILE A 113 -1.24 -3.32 -12.62
N GLN A 114 -0.50 -2.71 -13.53
CA GLN A 114 -0.67 -2.92 -14.97
C GLN A 114 -0.39 -4.37 -15.38
N SER A 115 0.56 -5.04 -14.72
CA SER A 115 0.82 -6.47 -14.97
C SER A 115 -0.26 -7.38 -14.42
N TRP A 116 -0.97 -6.97 -13.37
CA TRP A 116 -1.99 -7.78 -12.68
C TRP A 116 -3.42 -7.55 -13.17
N GLN A 117 -3.68 -6.45 -13.87
CA GLN A 117 -5.04 -6.03 -14.26
C GLN A 117 -5.81 -7.06 -15.09
N GLN A 118 -5.15 -7.93 -15.82
CA GLN A 118 -5.81 -8.95 -16.65
C GLN A 118 -5.83 -10.34 -16.02
N GLU A 119 -4.95 -10.60 -15.06
CA GLU A 119 -4.71 -11.93 -14.56
C GLU A 119 -5.17 -12.14 -13.11
N ILE A 120 -5.14 -11.10 -12.28
CA ILE A 120 -5.30 -11.24 -10.83
C ILE A 120 -6.50 -10.46 -10.30
N ALA A 121 -6.68 -9.19 -10.70
CA ALA A 121 -7.78 -8.36 -10.22
C ALA A 121 -8.14 -7.23 -11.20
N GLU A 122 -9.40 -6.80 -11.18
CA GLU A 122 -9.88 -5.65 -11.98
C GLU A 122 -9.75 -4.33 -11.24
N HIS A 123 -9.75 -4.36 -9.92
CA HIS A 123 -9.74 -3.18 -9.07
C HIS A 123 -8.54 -3.20 -8.13
N PHE A 124 -7.92 -2.05 -7.96
CA PHE A 124 -6.76 -1.85 -7.08
C PHE A 124 -7.01 -0.66 -6.17
N ILE A 125 -6.71 -0.80 -4.89
CA ILE A 125 -6.89 0.25 -3.89
C ILE A 125 -5.51 0.66 -3.35
N ILE A 126 -5.13 1.91 -3.58
CA ILE A 126 -3.92 2.53 -3.03
C ILE A 126 -4.32 3.34 -1.79
N PRO A 127 -4.04 2.84 -0.56
CA PRO A 127 -4.59 3.44 0.66
C PRO A 127 -3.72 4.54 1.26
N ASP A 128 -2.51 4.76 0.76
CA ASP A 128 -1.46 5.49 1.47
C ASP A 128 -0.83 6.64 0.69
N MET A 129 -1.52 7.16 -0.34
CA MET A 129 -1.05 8.36 -1.06
C MET A 129 -0.91 9.56 -0.10
N ARG A 130 0.23 10.24 -0.15
CA ARG A 130 0.56 11.34 0.78
C ARG A 130 1.11 12.58 0.10
N PHE A 131 1.80 12.44 -1.03
CA PHE A 131 2.59 13.50 -1.63
C PHE A 131 2.01 13.97 -2.96
N ASP A 132 2.21 15.24 -3.27
CA ASP A 132 1.71 15.84 -4.51
C ASP A 132 2.31 15.21 -5.77
N PHE A 133 3.56 14.74 -5.70
CA PHE A 133 4.18 14.05 -6.83
C PHE A 133 3.54 12.69 -7.10
N GLU A 134 3.08 11.97 -6.08
CA GLU A 134 2.33 10.73 -6.23
C GLU A 134 0.98 11.00 -6.91
N PHE A 135 0.26 12.02 -6.44
CA PHE A 135 -0.98 12.47 -7.07
C PHE A 135 -0.76 12.86 -8.53
N ASN A 136 0.27 13.68 -8.80
CA ASN A 136 0.57 14.15 -10.15
C ASN A 136 0.93 13.00 -11.11
N TYR A 137 1.53 11.95 -10.63
CA TYR A 137 1.80 10.75 -11.41
C TYR A 137 0.52 9.93 -11.64
N LEU A 138 -0.21 9.61 -10.57
CA LEU A 138 -1.40 8.76 -10.61
C LEU A 138 -2.55 9.38 -11.42
N LYS A 139 -2.71 10.71 -11.42
CA LYS A 139 -3.77 11.37 -12.22
C LYS A 139 -3.61 11.21 -13.73
N GLN A 140 -2.43 10.82 -14.20
CA GLN A 140 -2.16 10.56 -15.62
C GLN A 140 -2.56 9.13 -16.03
N ILE A 141 -2.83 8.26 -15.05
CA ILE A 141 -3.21 6.87 -15.31
C ILE A 141 -4.71 6.80 -15.56
N PRO A 142 -5.15 6.26 -16.71
CA PRO A 142 -6.56 6.11 -17.02
C PRO A 142 -7.32 5.31 -15.96
N ASP A 143 -8.62 5.57 -15.81
CA ASP A 143 -9.51 4.85 -14.89
C ASP A 143 -9.04 4.90 -13.42
N THR A 144 -8.55 6.07 -13.00
CA THR A 144 -8.10 6.34 -11.63
C THR A 144 -9.04 7.30 -10.92
N VAL A 145 -9.54 6.92 -9.76
CA VAL A 145 -10.44 7.69 -8.90
C VAL A 145 -9.75 8.06 -7.60
N PHE A 146 -9.84 9.34 -7.22
CA PHE A 146 -9.24 9.85 -5.98
C PHE A 146 -10.31 10.15 -4.94
N ILE A 147 -10.14 9.60 -3.73
CA ILE A 147 -11.04 9.80 -2.60
C ILE A 147 -10.23 10.38 -1.43
N ARG A 148 -10.65 11.57 -0.98
CA ARG A 148 -10.05 12.20 0.21
C ARG A 148 -10.88 11.90 1.44
N ILE A 149 -10.26 11.22 2.41
CA ILE A 149 -10.90 10.88 3.67
C ILE A 149 -10.64 11.97 4.69
N LYS A 150 -11.72 12.47 5.29
CA LYS A 150 -11.69 13.44 6.38
C LYS A 150 -12.40 12.83 7.59
N ARG A 151 -11.80 12.99 8.76
CA ARG A 151 -12.47 12.68 10.03
C ARG A 151 -13.01 13.98 10.58
N TYR A 152 -14.32 14.03 10.78
CA TYR A 152 -14.96 15.13 11.49
C TYR A 152 -14.81 14.83 12.99
N SER A 153 -14.27 15.75 13.71
CA SER A 153 -14.20 15.73 15.17
C SER A 153 -15.42 16.40 15.78
#